data_458c8f5eb90393d4168c1194566cc13b
#
_entry.id   458c8f5eb90393d4168c1194566cc13b
#
_cell.length_a   1.000
_cell.length_b   1.000
_cell.length_c   1.000
_cell.angle_alpha   90.00
_cell.angle_beta   90.00
_cell.angle_gamma   90.00
#
_symmetry.space_group_name_H-M   'P 1'
#
loop_
_entity.id
_entity.type
_entity.pdbx_description
1 polymer ?
#
loop_
_entity_poly.entity_id
_entity_poly.type
_entity_poly.pdbx_seq_one_letter_code
_entity_poly.pdbx_strand_id
1 'polypeptide(L)'
;MERPPNVEPCNTEVQSGGRGITETRHFLGPTPGRVTMTYNTRIEPDRIRVYHRGRLLSETPGFVAGNGTMSFDWNPPPGGSPEDYVVTVEVMGTPGSPSTRWDYGIGCPGGRR
;
A
#
# COMPACT_ATOMS: atom_id res chain seq x y z
N MET A 1 -10.59 -18.76 -0.21
CA MET A 1 -9.26 -18.56 0.41
C MET A 1 -9.37 -17.50 1.49
N GLU A 2 -8.90 -17.82 2.66
CA GLU A 2 -9.02 -16.91 3.78
C GLU A 2 -7.81 -15.98 3.87
N ARG A 3 -8.10 -14.76 4.31
CA ARG A 3 -7.06 -13.77 4.56
C ARG A 3 -6.21 -14.21 5.76
N PRO A 4 -4.87 -14.09 5.67
CA PRO A 4 -4.03 -14.38 6.84
C PRO A 4 -4.35 -13.46 8.01
N PRO A 5 -4.03 -13.86 9.24
CA PRO A 5 -4.24 -12.98 10.39
C PRO A 5 -3.32 -11.76 10.34
N ASN A 6 -3.77 -10.66 10.92
CA ASN A 6 -3.03 -9.39 10.99
C ASN A 6 -2.72 -8.80 9.63
N VAL A 7 -3.61 -9.04 8.67
CA VAL A 7 -3.49 -8.53 7.30
C VAL A 7 -4.80 -7.85 6.96
N GLU A 8 -4.72 -6.62 6.45
CA GLU A 8 -5.89 -5.86 6.06
C GLU A 8 -6.39 -6.31 4.69
N PRO A 9 -7.68 -6.16 4.41
CA PRO A 9 -8.18 -6.45 3.06
C PRO A 9 -7.79 -5.37 2.07
N CYS A 10 -8.05 -5.61 0.79
CA CYS A 10 -8.08 -4.52 -0.18
C CYS A 10 -9.44 -3.82 -0.09
N ASN A 11 -9.64 -2.74 -0.83
CA ASN A 11 -10.80 -1.84 -0.73
C ASN A 11 -10.94 -1.29 0.67
N THR A 12 -9.83 -0.86 1.24
CA THR A 12 -9.80 -0.36 2.60
C THR A 12 -8.94 0.89 2.66
N GLU A 13 -9.17 1.70 3.69
CA GLU A 13 -8.38 2.89 3.97
C GLU A 13 -7.57 2.69 5.22
N VAL A 14 -6.36 3.21 5.20
CA VAL A 14 -5.45 3.16 6.34
C VAL A 14 -5.03 4.58 6.66
N GLN A 15 -5.07 4.92 7.93
CA GLN A 15 -4.66 6.23 8.41
C GLN A 15 -3.61 6.05 9.48
N SER A 16 -2.63 6.92 9.47
CA SER A 16 -1.64 6.92 10.52
C SER A 16 -0.88 8.24 10.47
N GLY A 17 0.11 8.36 11.32
CA GLY A 17 0.95 9.55 11.36
C GLY A 17 2.11 9.32 12.27
N GLY A 18 2.94 10.36 12.42
CA GLY A 18 4.11 10.26 13.23
C GLY A 18 5.34 10.02 12.39
N ARG A 19 6.46 9.84 13.06
CA ARG A 19 7.74 9.66 12.37
C ARG A 19 8.03 8.22 12.05
N GLY A 20 8.99 8.05 11.14
CA GLY A 20 9.53 6.74 10.87
C GLY A 20 8.81 6.02 9.77
N ILE A 21 8.88 4.72 9.82
CA ILE A 21 8.35 3.86 8.77
C ILE A 21 7.20 3.07 9.36
N THR A 22 6.07 3.08 8.63
CA THR A 22 4.90 2.27 8.99
C THR A 22 4.67 1.27 7.87
N GLU A 23 4.49 0.01 8.23
CA GLU A 23 4.20 -1.04 7.27
C GLU A 23 2.85 -1.64 7.55
N THR A 24 2.03 -1.76 6.51
CA THR A 24 0.72 -2.38 6.59
C THR A 24 0.63 -3.44 5.51
N ARG A 25 0.16 -4.61 5.87
CA ARG A 25 0.03 -5.72 4.92
C ARG A 25 -1.41 -5.83 4.46
N HIS A 26 -1.59 -6.03 3.16
CA HIS A 26 -2.91 -6.13 2.55
C HIS A 26 -3.02 -7.41 1.74
N PHE A 27 -4.15 -8.08 1.90
CA PHE A 27 -4.44 -9.30 1.14
C PHE A 27 -5.12 -8.91 -0.16
N LEU A 28 -4.46 -9.19 -1.28
CA LEU A 28 -5.02 -8.87 -2.61
C LEU A 28 -5.69 -10.08 -3.25
N GLY A 29 -5.39 -11.28 -2.79
CA GLY A 29 -6.03 -12.48 -3.31
C GLY A 29 -5.39 -13.00 -4.59
N PRO A 30 -5.93 -14.11 -5.12
CA PRO A 30 -5.31 -14.80 -6.25
C PRO A 30 -5.71 -14.27 -7.62
N THR A 31 -6.62 -13.29 -7.69
CA THR A 31 -7.08 -12.77 -8.97
C THR A 31 -6.14 -11.69 -9.48
N PRO A 32 -5.58 -11.83 -10.69
CA PRO A 32 -4.72 -10.78 -11.23
C PRO A 32 -5.53 -9.58 -11.67
N GLY A 33 -4.87 -8.44 -11.80
CA GLY A 33 -5.51 -7.23 -12.30
C GLY A 33 -4.78 -5.99 -11.84
N ARG A 34 -5.26 -4.84 -12.29
CA ARG A 34 -4.70 -3.55 -11.95
C ARG A 34 -5.18 -3.14 -10.56
N VAL A 35 -4.25 -2.70 -9.72
CA VAL A 35 -4.57 -2.17 -8.39
C VAL A 35 -4.28 -0.68 -8.41
N THR A 36 -5.24 0.11 -7.96
CA THR A 36 -5.10 1.56 -7.86
C THR A 36 -5.15 1.95 -6.40
N MET A 37 -4.23 2.82 -6.01
CA MET A 37 -4.17 3.39 -4.68
C MET A 37 -4.32 4.89 -4.77
N THR A 38 -5.04 5.46 -3.80
CA THR A 38 -5.10 6.90 -3.62
C THR A 38 -4.42 7.22 -2.30
N TYR A 39 -3.80 8.38 -2.20
CA TYR A 39 -3.14 8.77 -0.96
C TYR A 39 -3.27 10.25 -0.72
N ASN A 40 -3.10 10.63 0.53
CA ASN A 40 -3.02 12.02 0.94
C ASN A 40 -1.97 12.09 2.05
N THR A 41 -0.86 12.73 1.77
CA THR A 41 0.21 12.88 2.75
C THR A 41 0.18 14.25 3.41
N ARG A 42 -0.83 15.05 3.08
CA ARG A 42 -1.07 16.34 3.72
C ARG A 42 0.09 17.30 3.48
N ILE A 43 0.51 18.01 4.53
CA ILE A 43 1.50 19.07 4.40
C ILE A 43 2.92 18.53 4.43
N GLU A 44 3.19 17.59 5.33
CA GLU A 44 4.52 17.00 5.48
C GLU A 44 4.71 15.89 4.48
N PRO A 45 5.74 15.94 3.62
CA PRO A 45 5.89 14.90 2.60
C PRO A 45 6.20 13.53 3.19
N ASP A 46 5.65 12.51 2.55
CA ASP A 46 5.91 11.12 2.88
C ASP A 46 6.21 10.37 1.60
N ARG A 47 6.88 9.21 1.73
CA ARG A 47 7.17 8.34 0.60
C ARG A 47 6.43 7.04 0.81
N ILE A 48 5.73 6.57 -0.24
CA ILE A 48 4.95 5.34 -0.18
C ILE A 48 5.55 4.34 -1.16
N ARG A 49 5.78 3.11 -0.69
CA ARG A 49 6.29 2.02 -1.51
C ARG A 49 5.46 0.78 -1.25
N VAL A 50 5.24 -0.01 -2.31
CA VAL A 50 4.48 -1.25 -2.23
C VAL A 50 5.38 -2.38 -2.65
N TYR A 51 5.46 -3.41 -1.79
CA TYR A 51 6.31 -4.56 -2.01
C TYR A 51 5.49 -5.84 -2.02
N HIS A 52 5.93 -6.78 -2.84
CA HIS A 52 5.41 -8.14 -2.83
C HIS A 52 6.59 -9.08 -2.70
N ARG A 53 6.67 -9.77 -1.56
CA ARG A 53 7.73 -10.73 -1.29
C ARG A 53 9.11 -10.09 -1.45
N GLY A 54 9.24 -8.86 -0.94
CA GLY A 54 10.48 -8.11 -1.00
C GLY A 54 10.75 -7.40 -2.30
N ARG A 55 9.89 -7.57 -3.30
CA ARG A 55 10.07 -6.96 -4.61
C ARG A 55 9.22 -5.70 -4.71
N LEU A 56 9.82 -4.61 -5.12
CA LEU A 56 9.11 -3.34 -5.27
C LEU A 56 8.16 -3.41 -6.45
N LEU A 57 6.88 -3.13 -6.21
CA LEU A 57 5.86 -3.09 -7.24
C LEU A 57 5.54 -1.68 -7.69
N SER A 58 5.56 -0.72 -6.78
CA SER A 58 5.19 0.65 -7.08
C SER A 58 5.72 1.56 -5.98
N GLU A 59 5.93 2.83 -6.32
CA GLU A 59 6.35 3.82 -5.33
C GLU A 59 6.00 5.21 -5.82
N THR A 60 5.88 6.14 -4.86
CA THR A 60 5.73 7.55 -5.20
C THR A 60 7.06 8.05 -5.76
N PRO A 61 7.05 9.16 -6.55
CA PRO A 61 8.30 9.74 -7.04
C PRO A 61 9.02 10.49 -5.93
N GLY A 62 9.53 9.73 -4.94
CA GLY A 62 10.18 10.31 -3.78
C GLY A 62 9.19 10.71 -2.70
N PHE A 63 9.57 11.69 -1.90
CA PHE A 63 8.70 12.25 -0.87
C PHE A 63 7.73 13.22 -1.51
N VAL A 64 6.44 13.02 -1.28
CA VAL A 64 5.38 13.81 -1.90
C VAL A 64 4.44 14.36 -0.84
N ALA A 65 3.88 15.53 -1.10
CA ALA A 65 2.90 16.16 -0.23
C ALA A 65 1.59 16.30 -0.97
N GLY A 66 0.48 16.19 -0.23
CA GLY A 66 -0.85 16.37 -0.81
C GLY A 66 -1.44 15.06 -1.32
N ASN A 67 -2.43 15.21 -2.19
CA ASN A 67 -3.16 14.07 -2.76
C ASN A 67 -2.46 13.51 -3.98
N GLY A 68 -2.60 12.21 -4.17
CA GLY A 68 -2.08 11.58 -5.37
C GLY A 68 -2.62 10.19 -5.57
N THR A 69 -2.20 9.58 -6.66
CA THR A 69 -2.56 8.21 -6.98
C THR A 69 -1.33 7.45 -7.42
N MET A 70 -1.36 6.14 -7.21
CA MET A 70 -0.34 5.24 -7.71
C MET A 70 -1.01 3.92 -8.03
N SER A 71 -0.37 3.12 -8.88
CA SER A 71 -0.99 1.87 -9.29
C SER A 71 0.09 0.87 -9.68
N PHE A 72 -0.32 -0.38 -9.75
CA PHE A 72 0.58 -1.45 -10.19
C PHE A 72 -0.26 -2.60 -10.73
N ASP A 73 0.39 -3.44 -11.52
CA ASP A 73 -0.25 -4.65 -12.03
C ASP A 73 0.01 -5.77 -11.03
N TRP A 74 -1.06 -6.44 -10.62
CA TRP A 74 -0.99 -7.54 -9.68
C TRP A 74 -1.05 -8.85 -10.46
N ASN A 75 0.05 -9.60 -10.42
CA ASN A 75 0.17 -10.87 -11.12
C ASN A 75 0.67 -11.93 -10.14
N PRO A 76 -0.23 -12.43 -9.29
CA PRO A 76 0.19 -13.39 -8.26
C PRO A 76 0.47 -14.77 -8.85
N PRO A 77 1.30 -15.57 -8.16
CA PRO A 77 1.55 -16.93 -8.62
C PRO A 77 0.30 -17.78 -8.50
N PRO A 78 0.01 -18.64 -9.47
CA PRO A 78 -1.13 -19.54 -9.34
C PRO A 78 -0.84 -20.61 -8.29
N GLY A 79 -1.88 -21.00 -7.55
CA GLY A 79 -1.79 -22.08 -6.59
C GLY A 79 -0.96 -21.79 -5.36
N GLY A 80 -0.76 -20.52 -5.02
CA GLY A 80 -0.01 -20.16 -3.84
C GLY A 80 -0.78 -20.31 -2.55
N SER A 81 -0.08 -20.12 -1.44
CA SER A 81 -0.72 -20.05 -0.13
C SER A 81 -1.23 -18.64 0.10
N PRO A 82 -2.08 -18.43 1.12
CA PRO A 82 -2.58 -17.07 1.39
C PRO A 82 -1.49 -16.02 1.56
N GLU A 83 -0.36 -16.37 2.14
CA GLU A 83 0.73 -15.39 2.29
C GLU A 83 1.33 -14.94 0.96
N ASP A 84 1.18 -15.74 -0.09
CA ASP A 84 1.68 -15.36 -1.41
C ASP A 84 0.84 -14.27 -2.06
N TYR A 85 -0.31 -13.95 -1.48
CA TYR A 85 -1.24 -12.97 -2.04
C TYR A 85 -1.31 -11.69 -1.22
N VAL A 86 -0.27 -11.41 -0.46
CA VAL A 86 -0.17 -10.25 0.42
C VAL A 86 0.89 -9.29 -0.10
N VAL A 87 0.56 -8.00 -0.11
CA VAL A 87 1.55 -6.95 -0.36
C VAL A 87 1.78 -6.17 0.90
N THR A 88 2.95 -5.54 1.00
CA THR A 88 3.29 -4.66 2.11
C THR A 88 3.34 -3.23 1.59
N VAL A 89 2.58 -2.35 2.22
CA VAL A 89 2.62 -0.92 1.92
C VAL A 89 3.45 -0.26 2.99
N GLU A 90 4.54 0.37 2.56
CA GLU A 90 5.46 1.07 3.45
C GLU A 90 5.27 2.56 3.28
N VAL A 91 5.02 3.26 4.37
CA VAL A 91 4.94 4.72 4.36
C VAL A 91 6.06 5.24 5.23
N MET A 92 6.93 6.06 4.64
CA MET A 92 8.07 6.65 5.34
C MET A 92 7.85 8.14 5.45
N GLY A 93 7.84 8.66 6.70
CA GLY A 93 7.76 10.09 6.93
C GLY A 93 9.09 10.79 6.62
N THR A 94 9.00 12.07 6.36
CA THR A 94 10.20 12.88 6.14
C THR A 94 11.09 12.83 7.38
N PRO A 95 12.38 12.50 7.22
CA PRO A 95 13.28 12.49 8.37
C PRO A 95 13.30 13.85 9.06
N GLY A 96 13.20 13.81 10.39
CA GLY A 96 13.20 15.03 11.18
C GLY A 96 11.85 15.68 11.36
N SER A 97 10.81 15.21 10.66
CA SER A 97 9.48 15.76 10.82
C SER A 97 8.75 15.02 11.94
N PRO A 98 8.31 15.73 12.99
CA PRO A 98 7.73 15.06 14.15
C PRO A 98 6.25 14.74 14.01
N SER A 99 5.55 15.27 13.03
CA SER A 99 4.11 15.15 13.03
C SER A 99 3.54 14.96 11.64
N THR A 100 4.16 14.07 10.87
CA THR A 100 3.59 13.72 9.58
C THR A 100 2.28 12.98 9.78
N ARG A 101 1.34 13.24 8.88
CA ARG A 101 0.06 12.53 8.85
C ARG A 101 -0.22 12.13 7.44
N TRP A 102 -0.85 10.97 7.30
CA TRP A 102 -1.15 10.47 5.97
C TRP A 102 -2.32 9.49 6.04
N ASP A 103 -2.95 9.33 4.90
CA ASP A 103 -3.90 8.24 4.70
C ASP A 103 -3.75 7.73 3.28
N TYR A 104 -4.17 6.50 3.06
CA TYR A 104 -4.24 5.95 1.72
C TYR A 104 -5.37 4.94 1.64
N GLY A 105 -5.85 4.74 0.41
CA GLY A 105 -6.79 3.68 0.12
C GLY A 105 -6.16 2.75 -0.90
N ILE A 106 -6.40 1.46 -0.78
CA ILE A 106 -5.92 0.48 -1.74
C ILE A 106 -7.11 -0.31 -2.27
N GLY A 107 -7.24 -0.33 -3.60
CA GLY A 107 -8.31 -1.09 -4.25
C GLY A 107 -7.99 -2.55 -4.37
N CYS A 108 -8.95 -3.30 -4.90
CA CYS A 108 -8.75 -4.72 -5.19
C CYS A 108 -8.37 -4.89 -6.66
N PRO A 109 -7.66 -5.99 -6.98
CA PRO A 109 -7.24 -6.20 -8.37
C PRO A 109 -8.44 -6.28 -9.31
N GLY A 110 -8.36 -5.58 -10.44
CA GLY A 110 -9.43 -5.56 -11.42
C GLY A 110 -10.68 -4.88 -10.95
N GLY A 111 -10.63 -4.24 -9.80
CA GLY A 111 -11.80 -3.56 -9.28
C GLY A 111 -12.16 -2.35 -10.10
N ARG A 112 -13.45 -2.08 -10.13
CA ARG A 112 -13.95 -0.93 -10.81
C ARG A 112 -14.28 0.15 -9.84
N ARG A 113 -13.92 1.35 -10.17
CA ARG A 113 -14.19 2.47 -9.30
C ARG A 113 -14.84 3.59 -10.08
#